data_67b98ae77539c6474b41af09808d5088
#
_entry.id   67b98ae77539c6474b41af09808d5088
#
_cell.length_a   1.000
_cell.length_b   1.000
_cell.length_c   1.000
_cell.angle_alpha   90.00
_cell.angle_beta   90.00
_cell.angle_gamma   90.00
#
_symmetry.space_group_name_H-M   'P 1'
#
loop_
_entity.id
_entity.type
_entity.pdbx_description
1 polymer ?
#
loop_
_entity_poly.entity_id
_entity_poly.type
_entity_poly.pdbx_seq_one_letter_code
_entity_poly.pdbx_strand_id
1 'polypeptide(L)'
;MADLIIAFPKLDDAKNLRKLLVRNGYDVNMVCDSGAQIVGAVNELDGGIIISGYKFSDMHYSEINDYLPKGFNMLLLASPAKLADCD
;
A
#
# COMPACT_ATOMS: atom_id res chain seq x y z
N MET A 1 7.79 15.13 -5.25
CA MET A 1 7.75 14.23 -4.08
C MET A 1 7.03 12.94 -4.43
N ALA A 2 7.46 11.83 -3.85
CA ALA A 2 6.83 10.55 -4.12
C ALA A 2 5.46 10.46 -3.45
N ASP A 3 4.47 9.96 -4.18
CA ASP A 3 3.16 9.68 -3.61
C ASP A 3 3.23 8.41 -2.77
N LEU A 4 2.42 8.35 -1.72
CA LEU A 4 2.39 7.21 -0.82
C LEU A 4 1.01 6.56 -0.87
N ILE A 5 1.00 5.26 -1.19
CA ILE A 5 -0.22 4.47 -1.29
C ILE A 5 -0.14 3.35 -0.25
N ILE A 6 -1.20 3.17 0.51
CA ILE A 6 -1.30 2.08 1.48
C ILE A 6 -2.36 1.11 1.00
N ALA A 7 -2.04 -0.17 0.99
CA ALA A 7 -2.97 -1.20 0.53
C ALA A 7 -2.90 -2.45 1.40
N PHE A 8 -4.01 -2.81 2.01
CA PHE A 8 -4.15 -4.04 2.77
C PHE A 8 -5.52 -4.64 2.49
N PRO A 9 -5.63 -5.98 2.53
CA PRO A 9 -6.93 -6.63 2.27
C PRO A 9 -7.98 -6.26 3.32
N LYS A 10 -7.56 -5.93 4.53
CA LYS A 10 -8.45 -5.38 5.56
C LYS A 10 -8.29 -3.87 5.60
N LEU A 11 -9.38 -3.17 5.30
CA LEU A 11 -9.37 -1.72 5.25
C LEU A 11 -8.97 -1.11 6.60
N ASP A 12 -9.35 -1.74 7.71
CA ASP A 12 -8.98 -1.26 9.04
C ASP A 12 -7.47 -1.23 9.25
N ASP A 13 -6.76 -2.25 8.76
CA ASP A 13 -5.30 -2.29 8.84
C ASP A 13 -4.69 -1.13 8.04
N ALA A 14 -5.21 -0.88 6.86
CA ALA A 14 -4.75 0.22 6.02
C ALA A 14 -4.98 1.57 6.69
N LYS A 15 -6.16 1.77 7.27
CA LYS A 15 -6.50 3.00 7.97
C LYS A 15 -5.62 3.22 9.21
N ASN A 16 -5.32 2.16 9.95
CA ASN A 16 -4.46 2.25 11.12
C ASN A 16 -3.04 2.65 10.73
N LEU A 17 -2.51 2.06 9.69
CA LEU A 17 -1.18 2.43 9.20
C LEU A 17 -1.18 3.88 8.68
N ARG A 18 -2.23 4.30 7.98
CA ARG A 18 -2.36 5.67 7.52
C ARG A 18 -2.30 6.66 8.68
N LYS A 19 -3.04 6.38 9.76
CA LYS A 19 -3.04 7.26 10.95
C LYS A 19 -1.63 7.37 11.52
N LEU A 20 -0.91 6.26 11.61
CA LEU A 20 0.46 6.25 12.11
C LEU A 20 1.39 7.10 11.25
N LEU A 21 1.30 6.94 9.94
CA LEU A 21 2.15 7.68 9.01
C LEU A 21 1.84 9.18 9.01
N VAL A 22 0.57 9.53 9.00
CA VAL A 22 0.16 10.95 9.06
C VAL A 22 0.64 11.59 10.35
N ARG A 23 0.54 10.87 11.46
CA ARG A 23 1.02 11.36 12.76
C ARG A 23 2.53 11.65 12.74
N ASN A 24 3.28 10.90 11.93
CA ASN A 24 4.73 11.05 11.82
C ASN A 24 5.15 11.98 10.68
N GLY A 25 4.22 12.73 10.11
CA GLY A 25 4.54 13.76 9.12
C GLY A 25 4.53 13.30 7.67
N TYR A 26 4.02 12.10 7.39
CA TYR A 26 3.92 11.60 6.03
C TYR A 26 2.54 11.86 5.46
N ASP A 27 2.49 12.22 4.18
CA ASP A 27 1.23 12.38 3.46
C ASP A 27 0.89 11.07 2.74
N VAL A 28 -0.34 10.58 2.95
CA VAL A 28 -0.83 9.37 2.30
C VAL A 28 -1.83 9.78 1.23
N ASN A 29 -1.53 9.48 -0.03
CA ASN A 29 -2.35 9.88 -1.17
C ASN A 29 -3.57 9.00 -1.33
N MET A 30 -3.47 7.72 -1.04
CA MET A 30 -4.57 6.79 -1.27
C MET A 30 -4.48 5.57 -0.36
N VAL A 31 -5.64 5.07 0.03
CA VAL A 31 -5.78 3.83 0.80
C VAL A 31 -6.59 2.86 -0.04
N CYS A 32 -6.06 1.65 -0.26
CA CYS A 32 -6.69 0.64 -1.09
C CYS A 32 -6.93 -0.64 -0.28
N ASP A 33 -7.96 -1.40 -0.65
CA ASP A 33 -8.24 -2.70 -0.04
C ASP A 33 -8.30 -3.85 -1.06
N SER A 34 -7.97 -3.57 -2.31
CA SER A 34 -7.94 -4.58 -3.36
C SER A 34 -6.83 -4.30 -4.37
N GLY A 35 -6.44 -5.33 -5.11
CA GLY A 35 -5.45 -5.18 -6.17
C GLY A 35 -5.94 -4.27 -7.29
N ALA A 36 -7.23 -4.35 -7.63
CA ALA A 36 -7.82 -3.50 -8.66
C ALA A 36 -7.70 -2.03 -8.31
N GLN A 37 -7.90 -1.68 -7.04
CA GLN A 37 -7.73 -0.30 -6.58
C GLN A 37 -6.29 0.18 -6.69
N ILE A 38 -5.33 -0.69 -6.39
CA ILE A 38 -3.91 -0.36 -6.54
C ILE A 38 -3.57 -0.07 -8.00
N VAL A 39 -4.00 -0.94 -8.91
CA VAL A 39 -3.75 -0.77 -10.34
C VAL A 39 -4.37 0.54 -10.85
N GLY A 40 -5.60 0.84 -10.42
CA GLY A 40 -6.25 2.11 -10.75
C GLY A 40 -5.47 3.31 -10.24
N ALA A 41 -4.98 3.24 -9.01
CA ALA A 41 -4.24 4.33 -8.39
C ALA A 41 -2.92 4.61 -9.14
N VAL A 42 -2.16 3.57 -9.48
CA VAL A 42 -0.87 3.76 -10.15
C VAL A 42 -1.03 4.29 -11.57
N ASN A 43 -2.17 4.06 -12.20
CA ASN A 43 -2.46 4.62 -13.52
C ASN A 43 -2.73 6.12 -13.48
N GLU A 44 -3.13 6.65 -12.32
CA GLU A 44 -3.42 8.07 -12.14
C GLU A 44 -2.23 8.87 -11.61
N LEU A 45 -1.25 8.18 -11.02
CA LEU A 45 -0.10 8.82 -10.40
C LEU A 45 1.15 8.60 -11.23
N ASP A 46 2.13 9.49 -11.09
CA ASP A 46 3.36 9.44 -11.88
C ASP A 46 4.46 8.60 -11.25
N GLY A 47 4.35 8.31 -9.98
CA GLY A 47 5.35 7.51 -9.26
C GLY A 47 5.08 7.53 -7.77
N GLY A 48 5.76 6.69 -7.02
CA GLY A 48 5.58 6.67 -5.59
C GLY A 48 5.97 5.36 -4.93
N ILE A 49 5.54 5.22 -3.69
CA ILE A 49 5.80 4.03 -2.88
C ILE A 49 4.47 3.42 -2.48
N ILE A 50 4.36 2.12 -2.67
CA ILE A 50 3.17 1.37 -2.27
C ILE A 50 3.55 0.49 -1.08
N ILE A 51 2.89 0.70 0.05
CA ILE A 51 3.04 -0.15 1.22
C ILE A 51 1.87 -1.12 1.20
N SER A 52 2.15 -2.40 0.97
CA SER A 52 1.13 -3.38 0.65
C SER A 52 1.24 -4.64 1.50
N GLY A 53 0.11 -5.27 1.76
CA GLY A 53 0.07 -6.65 2.24
C GLY A 53 0.46 -7.62 1.14
N TYR A 54 0.63 -8.89 1.51
CA TYR A 54 1.10 -9.91 0.56
C TYR A 54 0.02 -10.41 -0.39
N LYS A 55 -1.22 -10.42 0.04
CA LYS A 55 -2.28 -11.06 -0.71
C LYS A 55 -3.59 -10.31 -0.54
N PHE A 56 -4.27 -10.11 -1.66
CA PHE A 56 -5.63 -9.56 -1.70
C PHE A 56 -6.59 -10.64 -2.21
N SER A 57 -7.88 -10.41 -2.04
CA SER A 57 -8.88 -11.37 -2.49
C SER A 57 -8.88 -11.56 -4.01
N ASP A 58 -8.48 -10.53 -4.74
CA ASP A 58 -8.47 -10.54 -6.20
C ASP A 58 -7.08 -10.73 -6.81
N MET A 59 -6.00 -10.39 -6.09
CA MET A 59 -4.65 -10.44 -6.63
C MET A 59 -3.61 -10.75 -5.56
N HIS A 60 -2.56 -11.46 -5.95
CA HIS A 60 -1.38 -11.65 -5.14
C HIS A 60 -0.39 -10.51 -5.41
N TYR A 61 0.51 -10.20 -4.47
CA TYR A 61 1.44 -9.09 -4.62
C TYR A 61 2.30 -9.21 -5.88
N SER A 62 2.66 -10.41 -6.28
CA SER A 62 3.48 -10.62 -7.48
C SER A 62 2.76 -10.17 -8.74
N GLU A 63 1.45 -10.38 -8.81
CA GLU A 63 0.64 -9.91 -9.93
C GLU A 63 0.57 -8.38 -9.96
N ILE A 64 0.37 -7.78 -8.78
CA ILE A 64 0.33 -6.32 -8.65
C ILE A 64 1.66 -5.72 -9.10
N ASN A 65 2.77 -6.31 -8.67
CA ASN A 65 4.10 -5.84 -9.03
C ASN A 65 4.31 -5.84 -10.54
N ASP A 66 3.74 -6.82 -11.25
CA ASP A 66 3.84 -6.91 -12.71
C ASP A 66 3.11 -5.77 -13.42
N TYR A 67 2.12 -5.17 -12.76
CA TYR A 67 1.35 -4.06 -13.32
C TYR A 67 1.95 -2.68 -13.00
N LEU A 68 2.97 -2.61 -12.15
CA LEU A 68 3.49 -1.32 -11.71
C LEU A 68 4.28 -0.63 -12.82
N PRO A 69 3.95 0.64 -13.15
CA PRO A 69 4.75 1.42 -14.08
C PRO A 69 6.11 1.77 -13.48
N LYS A 70 7.01 2.25 -14.31
CA LYS A 70 8.28 2.80 -13.84
C LYS A 70 8.01 3.96 -12.87
N GLY A 71 8.82 4.04 -11.83
CA GLY A 71 8.69 5.09 -10.83
C GLY A 71 7.96 4.66 -9.58
N PHE A 72 7.39 3.45 -9.57
CA PHE A 72 6.76 2.90 -8.38
C PHE A 72 7.61 1.83 -7.72
N ASN A 73 7.67 1.85 -6.40
CA ASN A 73 8.32 0.82 -5.59
C ASN A 73 7.30 0.25 -4.62
N MET A 74 7.38 -1.05 -4.38
CA MET A 74 6.48 -1.72 -3.47
C MET A 74 7.23 -2.20 -2.23
N LEU A 75 6.70 -1.85 -1.06
CA LEU A 75 7.14 -2.37 0.22
C LEU A 75 6.10 -3.35 0.72
N LEU A 76 6.53 -4.57 1.01
CA LEU A 76 5.64 -5.60 1.52
C LEU A 76 5.71 -5.65 3.03
N LEU A 77 4.57 -5.58 3.68
CA LEU A 77 4.44 -5.71 5.12
C LEU A 77 3.48 -6.84 5.44
N ALA A 78 3.77 -7.59 6.51
CA ALA A 78 2.89 -8.68 6.93
C ALA A 78 1.52 -8.13 7.35
N SER A 79 1.47 -7.44 8.45
CA SER A 79 0.29 -6.67 8.86
C SER A 79 0.75 -5.69 9.94
N PRO A 80 0.04 -4.55 10.12
CA PRO A 80 0.40 -3.62 11.19
C PRO A 80 0.40 -4.26 12.57
N ALA A 81 -0.51 -5.21 12.82
CA ALA A 81 -0.55 -5.90 14.09
C ALA A 81 0.70 -6.74 14.33
N LYS A 82 1.20 -7.43 13.29
CA LYS A 82 2.42 -8.22 13.39
C LYS A 82 3.65 -7.33 13.55
N LEU A 83 3.65 -6.16 12.97
CA LEU A 83 4.75 -5.22 13.14
C LEU A 83 4.86 -4.75 14.58
N ALA A 84 3.73 -4.58 15.26
CA ALA A 84 3.73 -4.21 16.67
C ALA A 84 4.31 -5.30 17.55
N ASP A 85 4.20 -6.56 17.15
CA ASP A 85 4.72 -7.71 17.87
C ASP A 85 6.17 -8.06 17.53
N CYS A 86 6.71 -7.50 16.45
CA CYS A 86 8.07 -7.74 16.00
C CYS A 86 9.02 -6.72 16.64
N ASP A 87 9.77 -7.17 17.58
CA ASP A 87 10.80 -6.31 18.18
C ASP A 87 12.18 -6.59 17.61
#